data_dddf0f5d86fe7286817d476953af8a1f
#
_entry.id   dddf0f5d86fe7286817d476953af8a1f
#
_cell.length_a   1.000
_cell.length_b   1.000
_cell.length_c   1.000
_cell.angle_alpha   90.00
_cell.angle_beta   90.00
_cell.angle_gamma   90.00
#
_symmetry.space_group_name_H-M   'P 1'
#
loop_
_entity.id
_entity.type
_entity.pdbx_description
1 polymer ?
#
loop_
_entity_poly.entity_id
_entity_poly.type
_entity_poly.pdbx_seq_one_letter_code
_entity_poly.pdbx_strand_id
1 'polypeptide(L)'
;DNGAETFTWPDGGTTMFKGEKNTQWEGGYRVPTLIKWPGVIKPGTVVNNIAAHEDMLTTLVAAAGNSTIKEDLLKGKEVGGRNYKVHLDGYDLGPALQGKGEWPRKEFIYWTDDGSVAALRYDNWKITFLRQDAEGLKVWQEPFTQLRAPTITNLRMDPFERAEEEHAMGFQRWYLDRMYLIAPAG
;
A
#
# COMPACT_ATOMS: atom_id res chain seq x y z
N ASP A 1 1.63 0.44 12.23
CA ASP A 1 0.62 -0.60 12.11
C ASP A 1 -0.21 -0.39 10.84
N ASN A 2 -0.77 -1.44 10.31
CA ASN A 2 -1.52 -1.44 9.06
C ASN A 2 -3.03 -1.54 9.34
N GLY A 3 -3.71 -0.40 9.29
CA GLY A 3 -5.16 -0.34 9.45
C GLY A 3 -5.69 -0.57 10.86
N ALA A 4 -6.91 -0.13 11.07
CA ALA A 4 -7.65 -0.35 12.31
C ALA A 4 -8.38 -1.69 12.30
N GLU A 5 -8.61 -2.25 13.46
CA GLU A 5 -9.42 -3.47 13.66
C GLU A 5 -10.74 -3.10 14.33
N THR A 6 -11.84 -3.49 13.73
CA THR A 6 -13.18 -3.10 14.21
C THR A 6 -13.48 -3.68 15.59
N PHE A 7 -13.05 -4.89 15.86
CA PHE A 7 -13.32 -5.55 17.16
C PHE A 7 -12.52 -4.97 18.34
N THR A 8 -11.48 -4.16 18.06
CA THR A 8 -10.72 -3.46 19.12
C THR A 8 -11.30 -2.09 19.45
N TRP A 9 -12.36 -1.67 18.74
CA TRP A 9 -13.05 -0.39 19.03
C TRP A 9 -13.50 -0.34 20.51
N PRO A 10 -13.34 0.78 21.23
CA PRO A 10 -12.95 2.12 20.75
C PRO A 10 -11.44 2.35 20.65
N ASP A 11 -10.58 1.51 21.17
CA ASP A 11 -9.15 1.78 21.32
C ASP A 11 -8.42 1.85 19.95
N GLY A 12 -8.76 0.98 19.01
CA GLY A 12 -8.18 0.97 17.67
C GLY A 12 -8.75 2.04 16.74
N GLY A 13 -9.91 2.60 17.08
CA GLY A 13 -10.65 3.48 16.19
C GLY A 13 -11.14 2.76 14.91
N THR A 14 -11.72 3.54 14.01
CA THR A 14 -12.11 3.08 12.66
C THR A 14 -11.78 4.16 11.65
N THR A 15 -11.63 3.78 10.39
CA THR A 15 -11.42 4.72 9.30
C THR A 15 -12.68 4.86 8.44
N MET A 16 -12.73 5.90 7.60
CA MET A 16 -13.80 6.08 6.63
C MET A 16 -13.66 5.17 5.42
N PHE A 17 -12.48 4.58 5.23
CA PHE A 17 -12.21 3.67 4.12
C PHE A 17 -12.81 2.30 4.40
N LYS A 18 -13.18 1.60 3.33
CA LYS A 18 -13.74 0.25 3.42
C LYS A 18 -12.74 -0.74 4.01
N GLY A 19 -13.25 -1.71 4.75
CA GLY A 19 -12.50 -2.81 5.33
C GLY A 19 -11.72 -2.41 6.59
N GLU A 20 -10.98 -3.36 7.07
CA GLU A 20 -10.18 -3.30 8.28
C GLU A 20 -8.90 -4.11 8.10
N LYS A 21 -8.02 -4.08 9.09
CA LYS A 21 -6.80 -4.91 9.11
C LYS A 21 -7.11 -6.36 8.72
N ASN A 22 -6.21 -6.96 7.97
CA ASN A 22 -6.35 -8.28 7.34
C ASN A 22 -7.45 -8.37 6.26
N THR A 23 -7.75 -7.24 5.59
CA THR A 23 -8.52 -7.21 4.36
C THR A 23 -7.72 -6.51 3.26
N GLN A 24 -8.07 -6.73 2.00
CA GLN A 24 -7.43 -6.06 0.86
C GLN A 24 -7.94 -4.63 0.62
N TRP A 25 -8.93 -4.18 1.37
CA TRP A 25 -9.53 -2.86 1.23
C TRP A 25 -8.62 -1.74 1.74
N GLU A 26 -8.86 -0.51 1.30
CA GLU A 26 -8.04 0.65 1.69
C GLU A 26 -8.01 0.87 3.21
N GLY A 27 -9.10 0.55 3.93
CA GLY A 27 -9.15 0.63 5.39
C GLY A 27 -8.25 -0.37 6.11
N GLY A 28 -7.87 -1.45 5.44
CA GLY A 28 -6.93 -2.44 5.96
C GLY A 28 -5.46 -2.03 5.84
N TYR A 29 -5.15 -1.05 4.99
CA TYR A 29 -3.76 -0.67 4.68
C TYR A 29 -3.42 0.80 4.95
N ARG A 30 -4.38 1.71 4.77
CA ARG A 30 -4.11 3.14 4.96
C ARG A 30 -3.96 3.51 6.42
N VAL A 31 -2.83 4.09 6.74
CA VAL A 31 -2.52 4.64 8.07
C VAL A 31 -1.92 6.04 7.94
N PRO A 32 -2.18 6.94 8.88
CA PRO A 32 -1.53 8.24 8.91
C PRO A 32 -0.05 8.09 9.29
N THR A 33 0.80 8.85 8.62
CA THR A 33 2.23 8.92 8.95
C THR A 33 2.62 10.36 9.26
N LEU A 34 3.28 10.58 10.38
CA LEU A 34 3.77 11.87 10.80
C LEU A 34 5.31 11.83 10.90
N ILE A 35 5.97 12.73 10.17
CA ILE A 35 7.43 12.80 10.14
C ILE A 35 7.87 14.19 10.59
N LYS A 36 8.76 14.24 11.60
CA LYS A 36 9.45 15.46 12.02
C LYS A 36 10.92 15.35 11.66
N TRP A 37 11.36 16.16 10.69
CA TRP A 37 12.76 16.19 10.25
C TRP A 37 13.21 17.64 10.04
N PRO A 38 13.66 18.29 11.14
CA PRO A 38 14.07 19.70 11.11
C PRO A 38 15.19 19.94 10.11
N GLY A 39 15.09 21.04 9.36
CA GLY A 39 16.09 21.40 8.34
C GLY A 39 15.94 20.65 7.02
N VAL A 40 15.12 19.60 6.96
CA VAL A 40 14.88 18.75 5.76
C VAL A 40 13.47 18.90 5.26
N ILE A 41 12.47 18.69 6.11
CA ILE A 41 11.05 18.82 5.75
C ILE A 41 10.53 20.17 6.26
N LYS A 42 9.92 20.95 5.36
CA LYS A 42 9.28 22.22 5.72
C LYS A 42 8.09 21.95 6.66
N PRO A 43 7.97 22.67 7.78
CA PRO A 43 6.80 22.54 8.66
C PRO A 43 5.47 22.73 7.91
N GLY A 44 4.46 21.91 8.23
CA GLY A 44 3.15 21.96 7.60
C GLY A 44 3.08 21.33 6.19
N THR A 45 4.14 20.66 5.74
CA THR A 45 4.10 19.90 4.48
C THR A 45 3.09 18.77 4.59
N VAL A 46 2.20 18.69 3.60
CA VAL A 46 1.25 17.58 3.42
C VAL A 46 1.61 16.83 2.16
N VAL A 47 1.72 15.50 2.27
CA VAL A 47 2.04 14.59 1.16
C VAL A 47 0.88 13.62 0.99
N ASN A 48 0.32 13.56 -0.22
CA ASN A 48 -0.79 12.66 -0.57
C ASN A 48 -0.36 11.55 -1.53
N ASN A 49 0.92 11.42 -1.76
CA ASN A 49 1.49 10.36 -2.61
C ASN A 49 1.53 9.03 -1.85
N ILE A 50 1.64 7.93 -2.59
CA ILE A 50 1.80 6.61 -2.02
C ILE A 50 3.15 6.51 -1.32
N ALA A 51 3.15 6.09 -0.06
CA ALA A 51 4.33 5.68 0.68
C ALA A 51 4.05 4.35 1.36
N ALA A 52 5.06 3.53 1.54
CA ALA A 52 4.92 2.23 2.18
C ALA A 52 5.95 2.05 3.29
N HIS A 53 5.71 1.12 4.21
CA HIS A 53 6.62 0.87 5.33
C HIS A 53 8.02 0.43 4.86
N GLU A 54 8.11 -0.30 3.76
CA GLU A 54 9.39 -0.69 3.15
C GLU A 54 10.26 0.50 2.71
N ASP A 55 9.64 1.66 2.41
CA ASP A 55 10.37 2.88 2.05
C ASP A 55 11.13 3.47 3.24
N MET A 56 10.68 3.18 4.46
CA MET A 56 11.28 3.75 5.67
C MET A 56 12.71 3.25 5.88
N LEU A 57 12.99 1.97 5.62
CA LEU A 57 14.35 1.44 5.74
C LEU A 57 15.31 2.18 4.80
N THR A 58 14.97 2.26 3.52
CA THR A 58 15.79 2.90 2.49
C THR A 58 15.99 4.39 2.79
N THR A 59 14.90 5.08 3.15
CA THR A 59 14.93 6.51 3.50
C THR A 59 15.79 6.80 4.74
N LEU A 60 15.62 6.02 5.81
CA LEU A 60 16.37 6.23 7.06
C LEU A 60 17.85 5.90 6.91
N VAL A 61 18.20 4.87 6.15
CA VAL A 61 19.61 4.52 5.88
C VAL A 61 20.25 5.57 4.99
N ALA A 62 19.54 6.11 4.00
CA ALA A 62 20.02 7.24 3.19
C ALA A 62 20.21 8.50 4.05
N ALA A 63 19.29 8.79 4.96
CA ALA A 63 19.41 9.89 5.92
C ALA A 63 20.60 9.73 6.86
N ALA A 64 20.99 8.49 7.19
CA ALA A 64 22.19 8.17 7.97
C ALA A 64 23.49 8.21 7.14
N GLY A 65 23.43 8.58 5.85
CA GLY A 65 24.59 8.80 4.98
C GLY A 65 24.88 7.70 3.97
N ASN A 66 24.05 6.66 3.86
CA ASN A 66 24.21 5.65 2.83
C ASN A 66 23.01 5.63 1.87
N SER A 67 23.07 6.41 0.80
CA SER A 67 22.05 6.48 -0.25
C SER A 67 22.15 5.33 -1.26
N THR A 68 23.17 4.47 -1.18
CA THR A 68 23.41 3.35 -2.11
C THR A 68 23.11 1.99 -1.48
N ILE A 69 22.36 1.95 -0.40
CA ILE A 69 22.10 0.71 0.36
C ILE A 69 21.45 -0.38 -0.50
N LYS A 70 20.58 -0.05 -1.44
CA LYS A 70 19.95 -1.03 -2.35
C LYS A 70 20.99 -1.73 -3.22
N GLU A 71 21.84 -0.95 -3.86
CA GLU A 71 22.93 -1.46 -4.73
C GLU A 71 23.98 -2.24 -3.93
N ASP A 72 24.30 -1.76 -2.73
CA ASP A 72 25.23 -2.42 -1.82
C ASP A 72 24.72 -3.81 -1.44
N LEU A 73 23.46 -3.91 -1.03
CA LEU A 73 22.85 -5.18 -0.62
C LEU A 73 22.65 -6.15 -1.79
N LEU A 74 22.35 -5.66 -3.00
CA LEU A 74 22.28 -6.52 -4.18
C LEU A 74 23.62 -7.17 -4.50
N LYS A 75 24.73 -6.46 -4.29
CA LYS A 75 26.09 -7.00 -4.49
C LYS A 75 26.56 -7.88 -3.34
N GLY A 76 25.99 -7.70 -2.19
CA GLY A 76 26.40 -8.28 -0.92
C GLY A 76 27.12 -7.27 -0.05
N LYS A 77 26.59 -7.03 1.15
CA LYS A 77 27.12 -6.08 2.14
C LYS A 77 27.29 -6.76 3.49
N GLU A 78 28.47 -6.61 4.06
CA GLU A 78 28.71 -7.05 5.43
C GLU A 78 28.16 -6.02 6.42
N VAL A 79 27.30 -6.49 7.33
CA VAL A 79 26.73 -5.69 8.41
C VAL A 79 26.77 -6.54 9.69
N GLY A 80 27.42 -6.03 10.75
CA GLY A 80 27.49 -6.74 12.03
C GLY A 80 28.11 -8.14 11.95
N GLY A 81 29.09 -8.36 11.10
CA GLY A 81 29.78 -9.65 10.93
C GLY A 81 29.00 -10.68 10.09
N ARG A 82 27.92 -10.26 9.43
CA ARG A 82 27.14 -11.09 8.50
C ARG A 82 27.09 -10.46 7.12
N ASN A 83 27.18 -11.28 6.09
CA ASN A 83 27.02 -10.82 4.70
C ASN A 83 25.54 -10.97 4.30
N TYR A 84 24.94 -9.86 3.85
CA TYR A 84 23.57 -9.78 3.35
C TYR A 84 23.58 -9.54 1.86
N LYS A 85 22.99 -10.44 1.09
CA LYS A 85 22.74 -10.28 -0.34
C LYS A 85 21.23 -10.36 -0.56
N VAL A 86 20.58 -9.20 -0.57
CA VAL A 86 19.10 -9.09 -0.62
C VAL A 86 18.68 -7.95 -1.52
N HIS A 87 17.47 -8.03 -2.06
CA HIS A 87 16.79 -6.96 -2.75
C HIS A 87 15.96 -6.15 -1.73
N LEU A 88 15.92 -4.82 -1.86
CA LEU A 88 15.03 -3.94 -1.13
C LEU A 88 14.02 -3.33 -2.10
N ASP A 89 12.73 -3.49 -1.80
CA ASP A 89 11.63 -2.93 -2.61
C ASP A 89 11.37 -1.45 -2.29
N GLY A 90 11.80 -0.99 -1.13
CA GLY A 90 11.60 0.38 -0.68
C GLY A 90 12.37 1.43 -1.50
N TYR A 91 11.81 2.62 -1.58
CA TYR A 91 12.42 3.81 -2.19
C TYR A 91 12.97 4.75 -1.14
N ASP A 92 14.02 5.51 -1.50
CA ASP A 92 14.44 6.67 -0.70
C ASP A 92 13.50 7.84 -0.98
N LEU A 93 12.68 8.19 0.01
CA LEU A 93 11.75 9.32 -0.05
C LEU A 93 12.42 10.66 0.30
N GLY A 94 13.66 10.65 0.79
CA GLY A 94 14.38 11.82 1.27
C GLY A 94 14.43 12.98 0.28
N PRO A 95 14.84 12.80 -0.98
CA PRO A 95 14.84 13.85 -1.98
C PRO A 95 13.47 14.48 -2.21
N ALA A 96 12.43 13.66 -2.36
CA ALA A 96 11.06 14.12 -2.58
C ALA A 96 10.47 14.85 -1.36
N LEU A 97 10.77 14.39 -0.14
CA LEU A 97 10.39 15.04 1.11
C LEU A 97 11.04 16.41 1.27
N GLN A 98 12.22 16.63 0.68
CA GLN A 98 12.91 17.91 0.62
C GLN A 98 12.38 18.83 -0.50
N GLY A 99 11.46 18.36 -1.35
CA GLY A 99 11.02 19.09 -2.53
C GLY A 99 12.07 19.15 -3.65
N LYS A 100 13.04 18.23 -3.68
CA LYS A 100 14.16 18.19 -4.63
C LYS A 100 14.02 17.10 -5.71
N GLY A 101 12.85 16.54 -5.89
CA GLY A 101 12.63 15.51 -6.90
C GLY A 101 11.19 15.09 -6.98
N GLU A 102 10.89 14.23 -7.95
CA GLU A 102 9.58 13.59 -8.07
C GLU A 102 9.40 12.54 -6.98
N TRP A 103 8.14 12.25 -6.65
CA TRP A 103 7.81 11.17 -5.73
C TRP A 103 8.09 9.82 -6.40
N PRO A 104 8.94 8.95 -5.82
CA PRO A 104 9.44 7.79 -6.53
C PRO A 104 8.44 6.63 -6.62
N ARG A 105 7.55 6.47 -5.62
CA ARG A 105 6.60 5.35 -5.56
C ARG A 105 5.30 5.69 -6.25
N LYS A 106 4.86 4.83 -7.18
CA LYS A 106 3.56 4.91 -7.86
C LYS A 106 2.71 3.67 -7.63
N GLU A 107 3.34 2.56 -7.22
CA GLU A 107 2.73 1.24 -7.03
C GLU A 107 2.66 0.85 -5.56
N PHE A 108 1.73 -0.05 -5.25
CA PHE A 108 1.67 -0.74 -3.97
C PHE A 108 1.04 -2.12 -4.17
N ILE A 109 1.67 -3.16 -3.59
CA ILE A 109 1.16 -4.53 -3.62
C ILE A 109 0.53 -4.85 -2.27
N TYR A 110 -0.72 -5.31 -2.31
CA TYR A 110 -1.47 -5.73 -1.12
C TYR A 110 -1.24 -7.23 -0.92
N TRP A 111 -0.57 -7.58 0.15
CA TRP A 111 -0.25 -8.96 0.48
C TRP A 111 -1.23 -9.50 1.54
N THR A 112 -1.60 -10.78 1.43
CA THR A 112 -2.23 -11.48 2.55
C THR A 112 -1.17 -11.92 3.55
N ASP A 113 -1.58 -12.31 4.76
CA ASP A 113 -0.68 -12.89 5.76
C ASP A 113 0.00 -14.18 5.27
N ASP A 114 -0.65 -14.92 4.38
CA ASP A 114 -0.10 -16.13 3.75
C ASP A 114 0.88 -15.84 2.60
N GLY A 115 1.16 -14.56 2.32
CA GLY A 115 2.08 -14.15 1.26
C GLY A 115 1.50 -14.21 -0.15
N SER A 116 0.18 -14.27 -0.29
CA SER A 116 -0.49 -14.19 -1.60
C SER A 116 -0.74 -12.74 -1.98
N VAL A 117 -0.68 -12.43 -3.29
CA VAL A 117 -1.01 -11.10 -3.80
C VAL A 117 -2.53 -10.92 -3.81
N ALA A 118 -3.04 -10.08 -2.91
CA ALA A 118 -4.46 -9.77 -2.84
C ALA A 118 -4.89 -8.70 -3.85
N ALA A 119 -4.09 -7.66 -4.02
CA ALA A 119 -4.34 -6.60 -4.99
C ALA A 119 -3.04 -5.91 -5.42
N LEU A 120 -3.12 -5.21 -6.56
CA LEU A 120 -2.09 -4.31 -7.06
C LEU A 120 -2.68 -2.92 -7.23
N ARG A 121 -1.99 -1.90 -6.74
CA ARG A 121 -2.31 -0.51 -6.99
C ARG A 121 -1.21 0.14 -7.82
N TYR A 122 -1.61 0.91 -8.81
CA TYR A 122 -0.73 1.82 -9.56
C TYR A 122 -1.42 3.19 -9.69
N ASP A 123 -0.82 4.22 -9.13
CA ASP A 123 -1.44 5.55 -8.97
C ASP A 123 -2.85 5.46 -8.34
N ASN A 124 -3.89 5.72 -9.14
CA ASN A 124 -5.29 5.70 -8.71
C ASN A 124 -6.01 4.38 -9.04
N TRP A 125 -5.36 3.48 -9.76
CA TRP A 125 -5.95 2.22 -10.19
C TRP A 125 -5.60 1.11 -9.24
N LYS A 126 -6.59 0.36 -8.81
CA LYS A 126 -6.43 -0.83 -7.98
C LYS A 126 -7.09 -2.01 -8.67
N ILE A 127 -6.34 -3.09 -8.79
CA ILE A 127 -6.80 -4.36 -9.35
C ILE A 127 -6.75 -5.39 -8.23
N THR A 128 -7.90 -5.98 -7.91
CA THR A 128 -8.06 -6.91 -6.80
C THR A 128 -8.22 -8.33 -7.32
N PHE A 129 -7.41 -9.26 -6.82
CA PHE A 129 -7.38 -10.67 -7.19
C PHE A 129 -8.00 -11.57 -6.11
N LEU A 130 -7.78 -11.22 -4.83
CA LEU A 130 -8.31 -11.93 -3.67
C LEU A 130 -9.16 -10.98 -2.84
N ARG A 131 -10.26 -11.47 -2.29
CA ARG A 131 -11.20 -10.67 -1.51
C ARG A 131 -11.50 -11.28 -0.16
N GLN A 132 -11.44 -10.45 0.88
CA GLN A 132 -11.90 -10.74 2.22
C GLN A 132 -13.08 -9.83 2.53
N ASP A 133 -14.26 -10.43 2.72
CA ASP A 133 -15.50 -9.72 2.99
C ASP A 133 -15.97 -9.90 4.44
N ALA A 134 -15.23 -10.65 5.25
CA ALA A 134 -15.51 -10.80 6.66
C ALA A 134 -15.21 -9.50 7.44
N GLU A 135 -15.82 -9.37 8.60
CA GLU A 135 -15.65 -8.23 9.49
C GLU A 135 -15.32 -8.69 10.92
N GLY A 136 -14.66 -7.83 11.68
CA GLY A 136 -14.29 -8.08 13.06
C GLY A 136 -13.35 -9.30 13.18
N LEU A 137 -13.55 -10.11 14.21
CA LEU A 137 -12.67 -11.27 14.44
C LEU A 137 -12.67 -12.28 13.29
N LYS A 138 -13.71 -12.31 12.49
CA LYS A 138 -13.83 -13.24 11.36
C LYS A 138 -12.79 -12.98 10.25
N VAL A 139 -12.24 -11.79 10.13
CA VAL A 139 -11.15 -11.51 9.17
C VAL A 139 -9.93 -12.40 9.39
N TRP A 140 -9.75 -12.92 10.61
CA TRP A 140 -8.66 -13.82 11.00
C TRP A 140 -9.04 -15.31 10.91
N GLN A 141 -10.31 -15.61 10.69
CA GLN A 141 -10.85 -16.97 10.68
C GLN A 141 -11.28 -17.44 9.30
N GLU A 142 -11.73 -16.51 8.46
CA GLU A 142 -12.23 -16.82 7.13
C GLU A 142 -11.14 -16.61 6.06
N PRO A 143 -11.02 -17.51 5.09
CA PRO A 143 -10.01 -17.38 4.03
C PRO A 143 -10.37 -16.27 3.06
N PHE A 144 -9.35 -15.74 2.39
CA PHE A 144 -9.55 -14.90 1.22
C PHE A 144 -10.19 -15.71 0.08
N THR A 145 -11.15 -15.10 -0.60
CA THR A 145 -11.79 -15.69 -1.78
C THR A 145 -11.04 -15.25 -3.04
N GLN A 146 -10.59 -16.23 -3.84
CA GLN A 146 -9.99 -15.93 -5.14
C GLN A 146 -11.08 -15.50 -6.13
N LEU A 147 -10.91 -14.35 -6.74
CA LEU A 147 -11.81 -13.86 -7.76
C LEU A 147 -11.52 -14.55 -9.10
N ARG A 148 -12.56 -15.03 -9.77
CA ARG A 148 -12.43 -15.61 -11.11
C ARG A 148 -12.02 -14.58 -12.15
N ALA A 149 -12.49 -13.35 -12.00
CA ALA A 149 -12.06 -12.19 -12.76
C ALA A 149 -11.67 -11.10 -11.75
N PRO A 150 -10.47 -10.52 -11.85
CA PRO A 150 -10.05 -9.44 -10.98
C PRO A 150 -11.02 -8.24 -11.06
N THR A 151 -11.24 -7.55 -9.96
CA THR A 151 -12.01 -6.31 -9.97
C THR A 151 -11.10 -5.10 -10.20
N ILE A 152 -11.68 -4.03 -10.74
CA ILE A 152 -10.97 -2.79 -11.04
C ILE A 152 -11.64 -1.67 -10.26
N THR A 153 -10.85 -0.91 -9.50
CA THR A 153 -11.31 0.27 -8.77
C THR A 153 -10.46 1.47 -9.16
N ASN A 154 -11.09 2.61 -9.40
CA ASN A 154 -10.38 3.88 -9.48
C ASN A 154 -10.54 4.62 -8.15
N LEU A 155 -9.52 4.58 -7.31
CA LEU A 155 -9.55 5.12 -5.95
C LEU A 155 -9.72 6.65 -5.87
N ARG A 156 -9.57 7.37 -6.98
CA ARG A 156 -9.88 8.79 -7.04
C ARG A 156 -11.37 9.05 -7.28
N MET A 157 -12.02 8.18 -8.06
CA MET A 157 -13.45 8.26 -8.36
C MET A 157 -14.30 7.58 -7.26
N ASP A 158 -13.77 6.49 -6.70
CA ASP A 158 -14.39 5.68 -5.66
C ASP A 158 -13.38 5.39 -4.53
N PRO A 159 -13.07 6.39 -3.69
CA PRO A 159 -12.09 6.25 -2.63
C PRO A 159 -12.52 5.29 -1.51
N PHE A 160 -13.80 4.94 -1.46
CA PHE A 160 -14.38 4.05 -0.46
C PHE A 160 -14.70 2.66 -1.00
N GLU A 161 -14.34 2.36 -2.25
CA GLU A 161 -14.49 1.05 -2.88
C GLU A 161 -15.93 0.50 -2.82
N ARG A 162 -16.92 1.37 -3.07
CA ARG A 162 -18.36 1.03 -2.94
C ARG A 162 -19.07 0.77 -4.27
N ALA A 163 -18.52 1.24 -5.38
CA ALA A 163 -19.24 1.26 -6.66
C ALA A 163 -19.71 -0.12 -7.12
N GLU A 164 -18.93 -1.17 -6.85
CA GLU A 164 -19.28 -2.55 -7.20
C GLU A 164 -20.45 -3.07 -6.33
N GLU A 165 -20.38 -2.89 -5.02
CA GLU A 165 -21.36 -3.44 -4.08
C GLU A 165 -22.66 -2.67 -4.04
N GLU A 166 -22.61 -1.36 -4.17
CA GLU A 166 -23.81 -0.52 -4.21
C GLU A 166 -24.52 -0.63 -5.57
N HIS A 167 -24.09 -1.54 -6.45
CA HIS A 167 -24.68 -1.76 -7.77
C HIS A 167 -24.87 -0.46 -8.55
N ALA A 168 -23.84 0.40 -8.53
CA ALA A 168 -23.88 1.69 -9.20
C ALA A 168 -24.29 1.53 -10.67
N MET A 169 -25.30 2.27 -11.09
CA MET A 169 -25.81 2.21 -12.46
C MET A 169 -24.66 2.53 -13.45
N GLY A 170 -24.38 1.60 -14.33
CA GLY A 170 -23.30 1.74 -15.30
C GLY A 170 -21.95 1.20 -14.84
N PHE A 171 -21.78 0.75 -13.58
CA PHE A 171 -20.52 0.17 -13.09
C PHE A 171 -20.07 -1.00 -13.96
N GLN A 172 -20.94 -1.92 -14.30
CA GLN A 172 -20.60 -3.09 -15.11
C GLN A 172 -20.04 -2.70 -16.50
N ARG A 173 -20.68 -1.71 -17.15
CA ARG A 173 -20.19 -1.20 -18.43
C ARG A 173 -18.83 -0.51 -18.25
N TRP A 174 -18.72 0.33 -17.23
CA TRP A 174 -17.46 1.02 -16.89
C TRP A 174 -16.32 0.02 -16.66
N TYR A 175 -16.60 -1.08 -15.94
CA TYR A 175 -15.65 -2.16 -15.67
C TYR A 175 -15.22 -2.87 -16.96
N LEU A 176 -16.19 -3.28 -17.80
CA LEU A 176 -15.91 -3.96 -19.06
C LEU A 176 -15.06 -3.10 -20.01
N ASP A 177 -15.36 -1.80 -20.10
CA ASP A 177 -14.60 -0.85 -20.91
C ASP A 177 -13.13 -0.69 -20.44
N ARG A 178 -12.80 -1.17 -19.22
CA ARG A 178 -11.46 -1.04 -18.60
C ARG A 178 -10.77 -2.36 -18.32
N MET A 179 -11.34 -3.48 -18.73
CA MET A 179 -10.72 -4.80 -18.54
C MET A 179 -9.32 -4.93 -19.13
N TYR A 180 -8.96 -4.09 -20.09
CA TYR A 180 -7.60 -4.04 -20.63
C TYR A 180 -6.52 -3.70 -19.57
N LEU A 181 -6.89 -3.08 -18.46
CA LEU A 181 -5.99 -2.78 -17.34
C LEU A 181 -5.55 -4.03 -16.56
N ILE A 182 -6.29 -5.14 -16.70
CA ILE A 182 -5.96 -6.41 -16.01
C ILE A 182 -4.74 -7.06 -16.67
N ALA A 183 -4.58 -6.95 -17.99
CA ALA A 183 -3.52 -7.62 -18.73
C ALA A 183 -2.09 -7.27 -18.24
N PRO A 184 -1.74 -6.00 -17.97
CA PRO A 184 -0.42 -5.66 -17.44
C PRO A 184 -0.25 -5.94 -15.94
N ALA A 185 -1.29 -6.34 -15.23
CA ALA A 185 -1.28 -6.61 -13.79
C ALA A 185 -1.16 -8.11 -13.45
N GLY A 186 -1.24 -9.00 -14.48
CA GLY A 186 -1.18 -10.45 -14.34
C GLY A 186 0.20 -11.07 -14.51
#